data_77cfd105eb81d2a574c475067aad2cd7
#
_entry.id   77cfd105eb81d2a574c475067aad2cd7
#
_cell.length_a   1.000
_cell.length_b   1.000
_cell.length_c   1.000
_cell.angle_alpha   90.00
_cell.angle_beta   90.00
_cell.angle_gamma   90.00
#
_symmetry.space_group_name_H-M   'P 1'
#
loop_
_entity.id
_entity.type
_entity.pdbx_description
1 polymer ?
#
loop_
_entity_poly.entity_id
_entity_poly.type
_entity_poly.pdbx_seq_one_letter_code
_entity_poly.pdbx_strand_id
1 'polypeptide(L)'
;IINLEILGAAIEERGKTILEADVKVVEDLYHYKTELSYIRKNVRPFKEVTTRFINCDSPLINQNTYLYLHDLDDLVVQAQEAIEIYYSMVSDQINLYQTNIGNRQNDVMKVLTIFSAIFIPLTFIAGIYGMNFEYIPELKHHYAYFILWGIMIIITITMLLYFKRKKWL
;
A
#
# COMPACT_ATOMS: atom_id res chain seq x y z
N ILE A 1 3.00 -28.29 -11.38
CA ILE A 1 1.68 -27.69 -11.19
C ILE A 1 1.30 -27.73 -9.71
N ILE A 2 1.30 -28.89 -9.03
CA ILE A 2 0.92 -29.02 -7.60
C ILE A 2 1.68 -28.02 -6.68
N ASN A 3 2.98 -27.84 -6.87
CA ASN A 3 3.77 -26.88 -6.09
C ASN A 3 3.38 -25.41 -6.37
N LEU A 4 2.93 -25.10 -7.59
CA LEU A 4 2.42 -23.77 -7.94
C LEU A 4 1.07 -23.48 -7.30
N GLU A 5 0.20 -24.46 -7.18
CA GLU A 5 -1.11 -24.35 -6.49
C GLU A 5 -0.91 -24.11 -4.99
N ILE A 6 0.02 -24.82 -4.36
CA ILE A 6 0.38 -24.62 -2.95
C ILE A 6 0.93 -23.20 -2.74
N LEU A 7 1.79 -22.72 -3.62
CA LEU A 7 2.34 -21.37 -3.57
C LEU A 7 1.21 -20.33 -3.77
N GLY A 8 0.30 -20.58 -4.72
CA GLY A 8 -0.87 -19.73 -4.95
C GLY A 8 -1.76 -19.60 -3.71
N ALA A 9 -2.06 -20.71 -3.04
CA ALA A 9 -2.85 -20.72 -1.81
C ALA A 9 -2.16 -19.94 -0.68
N ALA A 10 -0.83 -20.06 -0.55
CA ALA A 10 -0.06 -19.30 0.43
C ALA A 10 -0.08 -17.78 0.13
N ILE A 11 -0.02 -17.38 -1.14
CA ILE A 11 -0.12 -15.98 -1.57
C ILE A 11 -1.51 -15.41 -1.25
N GLU A 12 -2.58 -16.17 -1.51
CA GLU A 12 -3.95 -15.74 -1.20
C GLU A 12 -4.17 -15.57 0.32
N GLU A 13 -3.65 -16.49 1.12
CA GLU A 13 -3.76 -16.43 2.58
C GLU A 13 -3.06 -15.18 3.13
N ARG A 14 -1.85 -14.87 2.64
CA ARG A 14 -1.11 -13.65 3.01
C ARG A 14 -1.84 -12.39 2.53
N GLY A 15 -2.49 -12.44 1.38
CA GLY A 15 -3.29 -11.32 0.88
C GLY A 15 -4.39 -10.88 1.83
N LYS A 16 -4.99 -11.78 2.59
CA LYS A 16 -6.05 -11.45 3.56
C LYS A 16 -5.54 -10.64 4.75
N THR A 17 -4.27 -10.78 5.12
CA THR A 17 -3.65 -10.10 6.27
C THR A 17 -2.95 -8.79 5.91
N ILE A 18 -2.95 -8.38 4.64
CA ILE A 18 -2.31 -7.14 4.15
C ILE A 18 -2.85 -5.87 4.83
N LEU A 19 -4.13 -5.89 5.20
CA LEU A 19 -4.77 -4.74 5.85
C LEU A 19 -4.23 -4.46 7.25
N GLU A 20 -3.63 -5.44 7.90
CA GLU A 20 -3.04 -5.31 9.23
C GLU A 20 -1.70 -4.55 9.21
N ALA A 21 -1.11 -4.35 8.01
CA ALA A 21 0.15 -3.66 7.76
C ALA A 21 1.34 -4.22 8.55
N ASP A 22 1.37 -5.54 8.72
CA ASP A 22 2.51 -6.22 9.31
C ASP A 22 3.68 -6.26 8.31
N VAL A 23 4.86 -5.85 8.79
CA VAL A 23 6.10 -5.84 8.00
C VAL A 23 6.48 -7.24 7.51
N LYS A 24 6.21 -8.28 8.31
CA LYS A 24 6.50 -9.67 7.96
C LYS A 24 5.72 -10.13 6.73
N VAL A 25 4.47 -9.68 6.59
CA VAL A 25 3.64 -10.03 5.43
C VAL A 25 4.26 -9.51 4.14
N VAL A 26 4.81 -8.30 4.16
CA VAL A 26 5.45 -7.72 2.98
C VAL A 26 6.78 -8.40 2.65
N GLU A 27 7.56 -8.81 3.64
CA GLU A 27 8.78 -9.59 3.42
C GLU A 27 8.47 -10.93 2.76
N ASP A 28 7.45 -11.65 3.23
CA ASP A 28 6.98 -12.89 2.63
C ASP A 28 6.53 -12.67 1.17
N LEU A 29 5.81 -11.59 0.87
CA LEU A 29 5.39 -11.26 -0.49
C LEU A 29 6.57 -10.97 -1.42
N TYR A 30 7.61 -10.26 -0.95
CA TYR A 30 8.83 -10.07 -1.74
C TYR A 30 9.58 -11.38 -1.97
N HIS A 31 9.57 -12.28 -1.00
CA HIS A 31 10.15 -13.61 -1.15
C HIS A 31 9.39 -14.40 -2.25
N TYR A 32 8.07 -14.46 -2.17
CA TYR A 32 7.26 -15.12 -3.20
C TYR A 32 7.44 -14.51 -4.59
N LYS A 33 7.54 -13.18 -4.68
CA LYS A 33 7.82 -12.50 -5.95
C LYS A 33 9.15 -12.93 -6.54
N THR A 34 10.17 -13.09 -5.71
CA THR A 34 11.51 -13.51 -6.12
C THR A 34 11.49 -14.98 -6.58
N GLU A 35 10.83 -15.86 -5.84
CA GLU A 35 10.67 -17.27 -6.21
C GLU A 35 9.92 -17.42 -7.53
N LEU A 36 8.78 -16.72 -7.70
CA LEU A 36 8.02 -16.71 -8.94
C LEU A 36 8.85 -16.19 -10.13
N SER A 37 9.65 -15.15 -9.92
CA SER A 37 10.56 -14.63 -10.93
C SER A 37 11.63 -15.68 -11.34
N TYR A 38 12.16 -16.41 -10.37
CA TYR A 38 13.11 -17.50 -10.61
C TYR A 38 12.45 -18.64 -11.40
N ILE A 39 11.26 -19.09 -11.00
CA ILE A 39 10.50 -20.14 -11.70
C ILE A 39 10.19 -19.70 -13.13
N ARG A 40 9.68 -18.48 -13.31
CA ARG A 40 9.39 -17.86 -14.61
C ARG A 40 10.58 -17.89 -15.55
N LYS A 41 11.76 -17.50 -15.04
CA LYS A 41 13.00 -17.49 -15.82
C LYS A 41 13.38 -18.90 -16.32
N ASN A 42 13.12 -19.92 -15.50
CA ASN A 42 13.46 -21.30 -15.83
C ASN A 42 12.40 -21.99 -16.71
N VAL A 43 11.11 -21.68 -16.52
CA VAL A 43 10.02 -22.30 -17.28
C VAL A 43 9.87 -21.69 -18.67
N ARG A 44 10.15 -20.41 -18.86
CA ARG A 44 10.01 -19.73 -20.15
C ARG A 44 10.77 -20.39 -21.30
N PRO A 45 12.02 -20.86 -21.14
CA PRO A 45 12.72 -21.57 -22.23
C PRO A 45 12.12 -22.92 -22.59
N PHE A 46 11.41 -23.57 -21.66
CA PHE A 46 10.77 -24.85 -21.94
C PHE A 46 9.76 -24.78 -23.08
N LYS A 47 8.97 -23.70 -23.14
CA LYS A 47 8.03 -23.46 -24.24
C LYS A 47 8.73 -23.48 -25.61
N GLU A 48 9.89 -22.84 -25.70
CA GLU A 48 10.65 -22.81 -26.94
C GLU A 48 11.22 -24.20 -27.29
N VAL A 49 11.68 -24.93 -26.27
CA VAL A 49 12.19 -26.30 -26.46
C VAL A 49 11.08 -27.24 -26.91
N THR A 50 9.92 -27.27 -26.25
CA THR A 50 8.77 -28.12 -26.64
C THR A 50 8.29 -27.80 -28.06
N THR A 51 8.14 -26.51 -28.38
CA THR A 51 7.75 -26.06 -29.72
C THR A 51 8.75 -26.49 -30.79
N ARG A 52 10.05 -26.41 -30.51
CA ARG A 52 11.10 -26.89 -31.46
C ARG A 52 11.06 -28.39 -31.64
N PHE A 53 10.83 -29.17 -30.56
CA PHE A 53 10.68 -30.63 -30.67
C PHE A 53 9.46 -31.03 -31.48
N ILE A 54 8.30 -30.36 -31.29
CA ILE A 54 7.08 -30.62 -32.06
C ILE A 54 7.29 -30.34 -33.54
N ASN A 55 8.00 -29.29 -33.90
CA ASN A 55 8.26 -28.87 -35.26
C ASN A 55 9.48 -29.56 -35.92
N CYS A 56 10.15 -30.45 -35.17
CA CYS A 56 11.31 -31.16 -35.68
C CYS A 56 10.86 -32.41 -36.49
N ASP A 57 11.02 -32.37 -37.80
CA ASP A 57 10.81 -33.55 -38.65
C ASP A 57 12.03 -34.46 -38.57
N SER A 58 12.09 -35.30 -37.56
CA SER A 58 13.21 -36.18 -37.28
C SER A 58 12.75 -37.66 -37.30
N PRO A 59 13.43 -38.52 -38.03
CA PRO A 59 13.13 -39.97 -38.04
C PRO A 59 13.39 -40.64 -36.68
N LEU A 60 14.02 -39.95 -35.74
CA LEU A 60 14.27 -40.44 -34.39
C LEU A 60 13.05 -40.29 -33.48
N ILE A 61 12.07 -39.46 -33.85
CA ILE A 61 10.85 -39.20 -33.05
C ILE A 61 9.71 -40.06 -33.62
N ASN A 62 9.20 -41.00 -32.80
CA ASN A 62 8.06 -41.83 -33.18
C ASN A 62 6.80 -40.97 -33.27
N GLN A 63 5.91 -41.29 -34.25
CA GLN A 63 4.63 -40.59 -34.42
C GLN A 63 3.78 -40.54 -33.14
N ASN A 64 3.77 -41.61 -32.35
CA ASN A 64 3.06 -41.64 -31.09
C ASN A 64 3.64 -40.66 -30.04
N THR A 65 4.93 -40.25 -30.16
CA THR A 65 5.59 -39.35 -29.26
C THR A 65 5.11 -37.91 -29.44
N TYR A 66 4.68 -37.53 -30.64
CA TYR A 66 4.14 -36.21 -30.90
C TYR A 66 2.90 -35.88 -30.07
N LEU A 67 2.05 -36.86 -29.77
CA LEU A 67 0.88 -36.68 -28.91
C LEU A 67 1.33 -36.23 -27.50
N TYR A 68 2.32 -36.91 -26.94
CA TYR A 68 2.86 -36.57 -25.61
C TYR A 68 3.62 -35.25 -25.62
N LEU A 69 4.25 -34.86 -26.72
CA LEU A 69 4.91 -33.56 -26.86
C LEU A 69 3.88 -32.44 -26.90
N HIS A 70 2.73 -32.62 -27.53
CA HIS A 70 1.64 -31.63 -27.47
C HIS A 70 1.06 -31.50 -26.07
N ASP A 71 0.79 -32.63 -25.39
CA ASP A 71 0.34 -32.61 -23.99
C ASP A 71 1.37 -31.87 -23.07
N LEU A 72 2.66 -32.11 -23.29
CA LEU A 72 3.70 -31.41 -22.56
C LEU A 72 3.72 -29.90 -22.85
N ASP A 73 3.54 -29.50 -24.10
CA ASP A 73 3.47 -28.12 -24.51
C ASP A 73 2.30 -27.39 -23.82
N ASP A 74 1.13 -28.04 -23.78
CA ASP A 74 -0.07 -27.54 -23.11
C ASP A 74 0.19 -27.36 -21.58
N LEU A 75 0.84 -28.32 -20.95
CA LEU A 75 1.21 -28.22 -19.53
C LEU A 75 2.21 -27.10 -19.26
N VAL A 76 3.16 -26.86 -20.17
CA VAL A 76 4.09 -25.75 -20.08
C VAL A 76 3.38 -24.41 -20.21
N VAL A 77 2.43 -24.30 -21.14
CA VAL A 77 1.60 -23.08 -21.29
C VAL A 77 0.80 -22.81 -20.02
N GLN A 78 0.08 -23.82 -19.50
CA GLN A 78 -0.68 -23.70 -18.27
C GLN A 78 0.20 -23.27 -17.07
N ALA A 79 1.41 -23.85 -16.97
CA ALA A 79 2.34 -23.48 -15.92
C ALA A 79 2.82 -22.01 -16.06
N GLN A 80 3.08 -21.56 -17.30
CA GLN A 80 3.46 -20.16 -17.55
C GLN A 80 2.33 -19.20 -17.20
N GLU A 81 1.11 -19.50 -17.60
CA GLU A 81 -0.06 -18.66 -17.26
C GLU A 81 -0.28 -18.58 -15.75
N ALA A 82 -0.19 -19.70 -15.05
CA ALA A 82 -0.30 -19.70 -13.58
C ALA A 82 0.78 -18.85 -12.91
N ILE A 83 2.02 -18.95 -13.38
CA ILE A 83 3.12 -18.13 -12.87
C ILE A 83 2.87 -16.62 -13.07
N GLU A 84 2.37 -16.23 -14.26
CA GLU A 84 2.05 -14.84 -14.57
C GLU A 84 0.91 -14.31 -13.68
N ILE A 85 -0.13 -15.12 -13.47
CA ILE A 85 -1.25 -14.78 -12.58
C ILE A 85 -0.76 -14.56 -11.15
N TYR A 86 0.02 -15.48 -10.60
CA TYR A 86 0.53 -15.36 -9.24
C TYR A 86 1.53 -14.20 -9.10
N TYR A 87 2.36 -13.96 -10.11
CA TYR A 87 3.27 -12.82 -10.10
C TYR A 87 2.53 -11.48 -10.09
N SER A 88 1.47 -11.37 -10.89
CA SER A 88 0.59 -10.19 -10.89
C SER A 88 -0.09 -10.03 -9.54
N MET A 89 -0.66 -11.10 -8.99
CA MET A 89 -1.34 -11.10 -7.68
C MET A 89 -0.42 -10.60 -6.56
N VAL A 90 0.81 -11.12 -6.48
CA VAL A 90 1.79 -10.66 -5.48
C VAL A 90 2.14 -9.18 -5.68
N SER A 91 2.30 -8.75 -6.94
CA SER A 91 2.60 -7.35 -7.25
C SER A 91 1.46 -6.42 -6.82
N ASP A 92 0.21 -6.81 -7.06
CA ASP A 92 -0.97 -6.06 -6.65
C ASP A 92 -1.10 -6.00 -5.12
N GLN A 93 -0.79 -7.10 -4.43
CA GLN A 93 -0.78 -7.15 -2.97
C GLN A 93 0.28 -6.20 -2.38
N ILE A 94 1.48 -6.15 -2.95
CA ILE A 94 2.52 -5.20 -2.54
C ILE A 94 2.06 -3.76 -2.76
N ASN A 95 1.42 -3.45 -3.88
CA ASN A 95 0.88 -2.12 -4.18
C ASN A 95 -0.23 -1.73 -3.18
N LEU A 96 -1.12 -2.66 -2.84
CA LEU A 96 -2.16 -2.46 -1.83
C LEU A 96 -1.55 -2.15 -0.45
N TYR A 97 -0.51 -2.88 -0.05
CA TYR A 97 0.22 -2.61 1.19
C TYR A 97 0.80 -1.20 1.20
N GLN A 98 1.50 -0.80 0.14
CA GLN A 98 2.08 0.55 0.03
C GLN A 98 1.00 1.64 0.09
N THR A 99 -0.12 1.42 -0.59
CA THR A 99 -1.28 2.33 -0.55
C THR A 99 -1.84 2.44 0.86
N ASN A 100 -1.96 1.33 1.58
CA ASN A 100 -2.46 1.31 2.96
C ASN A 100 -1.54 2.07 3.92
N ILE A 101 -0.21 1.87 3.81
CA ILE A 101 0.77 2.65 4.57
C ILE A 101 0.66 4.15 4.25
N GLY A 102 0.55 4.52 2.97
CA GLY A 102 0.35 5.91 2.55
C GLY A 102 -0.92 6.52 3.15
N ASN A 103 -2.02 5.77 3.18
CA ASN A 103 -3.27 6.22 3.80
C ASN A 103 -3.11 6.44 5.31
N ARG A 104 -2.46 5.52 6.03
CA ARG A 104 -2.17 5.68 7.47
C ARG A 104 -1.29 6.91 7.75
N GLN A 105 -0.26 7.14 6.93
CA GLN A 105 0.58 8.34 7.05
C GLN A 105 -0.25 9.61 6.84
N ASN A 106 -1.12 9.62 5.83
CA ASN A 106 -2.01 10.74 5.57
C ASN A 106 -2.96 11.00 6.75
N ASP A 107 -3.47 9.97 7.40
CA ASP A 107 -4.35 10.12 8.56
C ASP A 107 -3.58 10.71 9.77
N VAL A 108 -2.37 10.25 10.03
CA VAL A 108 -1.50 10.87 11.06
C VAL A 108 -1.22 12.33 10.73
N MET A 109 -0.90 12.64 9.46
CA MET A 109 -0.66 14.03 9.01
C MET A 109 -1.90 14.91 9.16
N LYS A 110 -3.12 14.39 8.89
CA LYS A 110 -4.37 15.13 9.14
C LYS A 110 -4.52 15.48 10.61
N VAL A 111 -4.33 14.52 11.51
CA VAL A 111 -4.40 14.76 12.96
C VAL A 111 -3.40 15.84 13.37
N LEU A 112 -2.14 15.72 12.96
CA LEU A 112 -1.09 16.71 13.28
C LEU A 112 -1.46 18.09 12.72
N THR A 113 -1.99 18.16 11.50
CA THR A 113 -2.40 19.42 10.86
C THR A 113 -3.56 20.07 11.63
N ILE A 114 -4.55 19.28 12.07
CA ILE A 114 -5.68 19.78 12.86
C ILE A 114 -5.17 20.38 14.19
N PHE A 115 -4.31 19.64 14.90
CA PHE A 115 -3.70 20.14 16.14
C PHE A 115 -2.93 21.45 15.90
N SER A 116 -2.03 21.45 14.93
CA SER A 116 -1.22 22.63 14.63
C SER A 116 -2.06 23.84 14.22
N ALA A 117 -3.07 23.64 13.37
CA ALA A 117 -3.93 24.72 12.89
C ALA A 117 -4.76 25.35 14.01
N ILE A 118 -5.12 24.59 15.05
CA ILE A 118 -5.84 25.11 16.22
C ILE A 118 -4.87 25.77 17.20
N PHE A 119 -3.77 25.10 17.56
CA PHE A 119 -2.90 25.55 18.63
C PHE A 119 -1.96 26.70 18.25
N ILE A 120 -1.50 26.78 16.98
CA ILE A 120 -0.59 27.85 16.55
C ILE A 120 -1.21 29.23 16.76
N PRO A 121 -2.41 29.56 16.25
CA PRO A 121 -3.00 30.87 16.46
C PRO A 121 -3.33 31.13 17.94
N LEU A 122 -3.77 30.14 18.69
CA LEU A 122 -4.05 30.27 20.12
C LEU A 122 -2.77 30.59 20.93
N THR A 123 -1.70 29.85 20.64
CA THR A 123 -0.41 30.06 21.29
C THR A 123 0.18 31.41 20.93
N PHE A 124 0.03 31.86 19.67
CA PHE A 124 0.46 33.18 19.24
C PHE A 124 -0.28 34.28 20.01
N ILE A 125 -1.61 34.21 20.12
CA ILE A 125 -2.41 35.17 20.89
C ILE A 125 -1.99 35.16 22.36
N ALA A 126 -1.93 33.96 22.98
CA ALA A 126 -1.53 33.84 24.37
C ALA A 126 -0.09 34.35 24.61
N GLY A 127 0.79 34.13 23.63
CA GLY A 127 2.18 34.62 23.67
C GLY A 127 2.29 36.17 23.68
N ILE A 128 1.49 36.83 22.83
CA ILE A 128 1.46 38.31 22.82
C ILE A 128 1.02 38.85 24.17
N TYR A 129 -0.05 38.31 24.74
CA TYR A 129 -0.53 38.77 26.07
C TYR A 129 0.30 38.23 27.23
N GLY A 130 1.19 37.27 27.02
CA GLY A 130 2.18 36.80 27.98
C GLY A 130 3.50 37.61 27.97
N MET A 131 3.65 38.60 27.08
CA MET A 131 4.86 39.42 27.03
C MET A 131 4.92 40.41 28.17
N ASN A 132 6.12 40.64 28.71
CA ASN A 132 6.38 41.55 29.81
C ASN A 132 6.58 43.01 29.32
N PHE A 133 5.66 43.55 28.54
CA PHE A 133 5.68 44.96 28.21
C PHE A 133 5.10 45.80 29.34
N GLU A 134 5.74 46.97 29.66
CA GLU A 134 5.26 47.87 30.70
C GLU A 134 3.87 48.46 30.36
N TYR A 135 3.54 48.58 29.08
CA TYR A 135 2.28 49.18 28.65
C TYR A 135 1.62 48.34 27.54
N ILE A 136 0.58 47.63 27.93
CA ILE A 136 -0.35 46.97 27.01
C ILE A 136 -1.74 47.63 27.20
N PRO A 137 -2.25 48.44 26.24
CA PRO A 137 -3.48 49.24 26.41
C PRO A 137 -4.69 48.42 26.83
N GLU A 138 -4.81 47.19 26.26
CA GLU A 138 -5.97 46.31 26.45
C GLU A 138 -6.03 45.74 27.87
N LEU A 139 -4.91 45.60 28.60
CA LEU A 139 -4.90 45.06 29.96
C LEU A 139 -5.58 45.98 30.97
N LYS A 140 -5.73 47.29 30.66
CA LYS A 140 -6.47 48.22 31.51
C LYS A 140 -7.96 48.07 31.48
N HIS A 141 -8.48 47.27 30.49
CA HIS A 141 -9.93 47.06 30.37
C HIS A 141 -10.37 45.90 31.26
N HIS A 142 -11.32 46.15 32.15
CA HIS A 142 -11.80 45.16 33.13
C HIS A 142 -12.30 43.84 32.50
N TYR A 143 -12.84 43.90 31.28
CA TYR A 143 -13.36 42.73 30.54
C TYR A 143 -12.41 42.15 29.53
N ALA A 144 -11.18 42.67 29.36
CA ALA A 144 -10.23 42.23 28.34
C ALA A 144 -9.93 40.72 28.41
N TYR A 145 -9.80 40.16 29.60
CA TYR A 145 -9.58 38.73 29.82
C TYR A 145 -10.73 37.85 29.26
N PHE A 146 -11.97 38.23 29.54
CA PHE A 146 -13.12 37.48 29.06
C PHE A 146 -13.30 37.62 27.55
N ILE A 147 -13.00 38.77 26.98
CA ILE A 147 -13.01 39.01 25.54
C ILE A 147 -11.98 38.13 24.84
N LEU A 148 -10.77 38.06 25.36
CA LEU A 148 -9.67 37.24 24.86
C LEU A 148 -10.10 35.77 24.83
N TRP A 149 -10.64 35.25 25.93
CA TRP A 149 -11.16 33.88 25.98
C TRP A 149 -12.29 33.63 24.97
N GLY A 150 -13.19 34.57 24.79
CA GLY A 150 -14.24 34.53 23.78
C GLY A 150 -13.68 34.40 22.37
N ILE A 151 -12.67 35.17 22.00
CA ILE A 151 -11.99 35.13 20.71
C ILE A 151 -11.32 33.76 20.50
N MET A 152 -10.60 33.27 21.49
CA MET A 152 -9.92 31.96 21.42
C MET A 152 -10.92 30.80 21.21
N ILE A 153 -12.04 30.84 21.91
CA ILE A 153 -13.13 29.84 21.76
C ILE A 153 -13.74 29.92 20.36
N ILE A 154 -14.00 31.13 19.86
CA ILE A 154 -14.56 31.33 18.51
C ILE A 154 -13.61 30.77 17.44
N ILE A 155 -12.31 31.05 17.54
CA ILE A 155 -11.29 30.52 16.64
C ILE A 155 -11.30 28.98 16.67
N THR A 156 -11.29 28.40 17.87
CA THR A 156 -11.29 26.93 18.04
C THR A 156 -12.53 26.31 17.42
N ILE A 157 -13.72 26.84 17.71
CA ILE A 157 -14.99 26.32 17.15
C ILE A 157 -15.01 26.46 15.63
N THR A 158 -14.58 27.61 15.10
CA THR A 158 -14.55 27.85 13.65
C THR A 158 -13.63 26.85 12.96
N MET A 159 -12.43 26.58 13.50
CA MET A 159 -11.48 25.60 12.97
C MET A 159 -12.02 24.18 13.03
N LEU A 160 -12.64 23.77 14.14
CA LEU A 160 -13.26 22.44 14.25
C LEU A 160 -14.41 22.27 13.25
N LEU A 161 -15.25 23.26 13.05
CA LEU A 161 -16.33 23.22 12.06
C LEU A 161 -15.77 23.17 10.63
N TYR A 162 -14.70 23.88 10.36
CA TYR A 162 -14.02 23.84 9.06
C TYR A 162 -13.48 22.44 8.75
N PHE A 163 -12.77 21.80 9.70
CA PHE A 163 -12.22 20.46 9.50
C PHE A 163 -13.31 19.39 9.43
N LYS A 164 -14.37 19.52 10.22
CA LYS A 164 -15.55 18.64 10.12
C LYS A 164 -16.24 18.75 8.76
N ARG A 165 -16.35 19.97 8.21
CA ARG A 165 -16.92 20.18 6.86
C ARG A 165 -16.02 19.58 5.77
N LYS A 166 -14.72 19.57 5.96
CA LYS A 166 -13.73 18.92 5.07
C LYS A 166 -13.67 17.39 5.22
N LYS A 167 -14.43 16.81 6.13
CA LYS A 167 -14.39 15.35 6.45
C LYS A 167 -12.99 14.88 6.90
N TRP A 168 -12.29 15.72 7.64
CA TRP A 168 -11.00 15.38 8.24
C TRP A 168 -11.15 14.89 9.69
N LEU A 169 -12.30 15.19 10.28
CA LEU A 169 -12.80 14.72 11.56
C LEU A 169 -13.99 13.80 11.36
#